data_733150592619a461aef56d70a695d413
#
_entry.id   733150592619a461aef56d70a695d413
#
_cell.length_a   1.000
_cell.length_b   1.000
_cell.length_c   1.000
_cell.angle_alpha   90.00
_cell.angle_beta   90.00
_cell.angle_gamma   90.00
#
_symmetry.space_group_name_H-M   'P 1'
#
loop_
_entity.id
_entity.type
_entity.pdbx_description
1 polymer ?
#
loop_
_entity_poly.entity_id
_entity_poly.type
_entity_poly.pdbx_seq_one_letter_code
_entity_poly.pdbx_strand_id
1 'polypeptide(L)'
;MDLKADKLVKAYVRIRDKRKELATEYEREDNELKESLELIESELLNICKETGADSLRTEFGTVSRKLAKRYWTNDWHSFHEFLKEQGTLELLEKRISQTNMSTFLEENPDLLPPGLQVDSKYTVTVRRK
;
A
#
# COMPACT_ATOMS: atom_id res chain seq x y z
N MET A 1 -30.66 -24.24 -14.66
CA MET A 1 -29.92 -23.13 -14.08
C MET A 1 -30.86 -22.17 -13.33
N ASP A 2 -30.45 -21.72 -12.18
CA ASP A 2 -31.25 -20.83 -11.37
C ASP A 2 -31.27 -19.41 -11.96
N LEU A 3 -32.45 -18.94 -12.38
CA LEU A 3 -32.64 -17.60 -12.94
C LEU A 3 -32.25 -16.51 -11.96
N LYS A 4 -32.45 -16.76 -10.66
CA LYS A 4 -32.08 -15.81 -9.61
C LYS A 4 -30.56 -15.64 -9.55
N ALA A 5 -29.82 -16.75 -9.65
CA ALA A 5 -28.36 -16.72 -9.66
C ALA A 5 -27.84 -16.00 -10.90
N ASP A 6 -28.44 -16.25 -12.06
CA ASP A 6 -28.06 -15.58 -13.30
C ASP A 6 -28.23 -14.05 -13.21
N LYS A 7 -29.33 -13.60 -12.65
CA LYS A 7 -29.60 -12.18 -12.47
C LYS A 7 -28.63 -11.54 -11.50
N LEU A 8 -28.30 -12.22 -10.42
CA LEU A 8 -27.34 -11.74 -9.42
C LEU A 8 -25.93 -11.63 -10.01
N VAL A 9 -25.50 -12.64 -10.77
CA VAL A 9 -24.18 -12.61 -11.41
C VAL A 9 -24.12 -11.47 -12.43
N LYS A 10 -25.18 -11.30 -13.24
CA LYS A 10 -25.24 -10.21 -14.22
C LYS A 10 -25.15 -8.85 -13.54
N ALA A 11 -25.89 -8.66 -12.46
CA ALA A 11 -25.85 -7.42 -11.70
C ALA A 11 -24.47 -7.19 -11.06
N TYR A 12 -23.89 -8.24 -10.51
CA TYR A 12 -22.55 -8.17 -9.91
C TYR A 12 -21.50 -7.71 -10.92
N VAL A 13 -21.49 -8.34 -12.10
CA VAL A 13 -20.50 -7.99 -13.14
C VAL A 13 -20.70 -6.53 -13.59
N ARG A 14 -21.94 -6.10 -13.76
CA ARG A 14 -22.23 -4.72 -14.17
C ARG A 14 -21.73 -3.72 -13.13
N ILE A 15 -22.01 -3.97 -11.87
CA ILE A 15 -21.58 -3.09 -10.77
C ILE A 15 -20.07 -3.07 -10.66
N ARG A 16 -19.43 -4.22 -10.74
CA ARG A 16 -17.97 -4.33 -10.68
C ARG A 16 -17.32 -3.55 -11.82
N ASP A 17 -17.85 -3.67 -13.02
CA ASP A 17 -17.31 -2.94 -14.19
C ASP A 17 -17.47 -1.43 -14.02
N LYS A 18 -18.61 -1.00 -13.47
CA LYS A 18 -18.85 0.43 -13.22
C LYS A 18 -17.87 0.98 -12.17
N ARG A 19 -17.64 0.23 -11.11
CA ARG A 19 -16.66 0.62 -10.09
C ARG A 19 -15.26 0.76 -10.69
N LYS A 20 -14.88 -0.17 -11.56
CA LYS A 20 -13.57 -0.15 -12.22
C LYS A 20 -13.44 1.08 -13.13
N GLU A 21 -14.50 1.37 -13.88
CA GLU A 21 -14.55 2.54 -14.75
C GLU A 21 -14.38 3.84 -13.96
N LEU A 22 -15.10 3.98 -12.84
CA LEU A 22 -14.99 5.14 -11.97
C LEU A 22 -13.61 5.28 -11.36
N ALA A 23 -13.01 4.17 -10.93
CA ALA A 23 -11.67 4.18 -10.35
C ALA A 23 -10.63 4.61 -11.38
N THR A 24 -10.73 4.11 -12.62
CA THR A 24 -9.82 4.47 -13.70
C THR A 24 -9.93 5.96 -14.04
N GLU A 25 -11.15 6.48 -14.11
CA GLU A 25 -11.40 7.90 -14.40
C GLU A 25 -10.84 8.78 -13.29
N TYR A 26 -11.10 8.42 -12.04
CA TYR A 26 -10.56 9.14 -10.89
C TYR A 26 -9.04 9.14 -10.88
N GLU A 27 -8.43 7.97 -11.12
CA GLU A 27 -6.99 7.82 -11.12
C GLU A 27 -6.34 8.69 -12.20
N ARG A 28 -6.95 8.76 -13.38
CA ARG A 28 -6.45 9.60 -14.47
C ARG A 28 -6.45 11.08 -14.08
N GLU A 29 -7.56 11.57 -13.55
CA GLU A 29 -7.67 12.96 -13.11
C GLU A 29 -6.72 13.28 -11.96
N ASP A 30 -6.64 12.36 -10.99
CA ASP A 30 -5.76 12.52 -9.84
C ASP A 30 -4.29 12.57 -10.26
N ASN A 31 -3.88 11.72 -11.21
CA ASN A 31 -2.51 11.71 -11.71
C ASN A 31 -2.15 13.02 -12.40
N GLU A 32 -3.06 13.60 -13.16
CA GLU A 32 -2.83 14.91 -13.78
C GLU A 32 -2.60 15.99 -12.73
N LEU A 33 -3.40 15.98 -11.67
CA LEU A 33 -3.25 16.92 -10.56
C LEU A 33 -1.95 16.71 -9.80
N LYS A 34 -1.55 15.47 -9.59
CA LYS A 34 -0.28 15.13 -8.93
C LYS A 34 0.90 15.65 -9.73
N GLU A 35 0.88 15.47 -11.04
CA GLU A 35 1.94 15.99 -11.91
C GLU A 35 2.09 17.51 -11.79
N SER A 36 0.94 18.21 -11.75
CA SER A 36 0.94 19.65 -11.55
C SER A 36 1.53 20.05 -10.20
N LEU A 37 1.16 19.32 -9.14
CA LEU A 37 1.71 19.58 -7.81
C LEU A 37 3.22 19.33 -7.76
N GLU A 38 3.71 18.27 -8.43
CA GLU A 38 5.13 17.96 -8.46
C GLU A 38 5.93 19.05 -9.16
N LEU A 39 5.41 19.63 -10.24
CA LEU A 39 6.05 20.75 -10.92
C LEU A 39 6.15 21.97 -10.01
N ILE A 40 5.07 22.29 -9.30
CA ILE A 40 5.04 23.41 -8.36
C ILE A 40 6.02 23.17 -7.19
N GLU A 41 6.03 21.94 -6.65
CA GLU A 41 6.94 21.57 -5.57
C GLU A 41 8.40 21.73 -5.98
N SER A 42 8.74 21.31 -7.22
CA SER A 42 10.08 21.48 -7.76
C SER A 42 10.49 22.94 -7.85
N GLU A 43 9.58 23.81 -8.30
CA GLU A 43 9.84 25.24 -8.37
C GLU A 43 10.01 25.87 -7.00
N LEU A 44 9.18 25.46 -6.03
CA LEU A 44 9.30 25.94 -4.66
C LEU A 44 10.61 25.49 -4.02
N LEU A 45 11.04 24.26 -4.30
CA LEU A 45 12.32 23.75 -3.81
C LEU A 45 13.49 24.57 -4.39
N ASN A 46 13.41 24.94 -5.69
CA ASN A 46 14.42 25.76 -6.33
C ASN A 46 14.48 27.15 -5.68
N ILE A 47 13.34 27.76 -5.37
CA ILE A 47 13.29 29.04 -4.67
C ILE A 47 13.98 28.95 -3.30
N CYS A 48 13.72 27.86 -2.56
CA CYS A 48 14.39 27.64 -1.27
C CYS A 48 15.91 27.52 -1.43
N LYS A 49 16.37 26.82 -2.46
CA LYS A 49 17.81 26.66 -2.75
C LYS A 49 18.46 27.99 -3.08
N GLU A 50 17.83 28.79 -3.94
CA GLU A 50 18.35 30.10 -4.38
C GLU A 50 18.41 31.08 -3.24
N THR A 51 17.41 31.10 -2.38
CA THR A 51 17.35 32.05 -1.25
C THR A 51 18.04 31.54 0.01
N GLY A 52 18.38 30.25 0.05
CA GLY A 52 18.96 29.61 1.25
C GLY A 52 17.99 29.48 2.39
N ALA A 53 16.69 29.64 2.13
CA ALA A 53 15.66 29.58 3.16
C ALA A 53 15.13 28.17 3.36
N ASP A 54 14.91 27.77 4.60
CA ASP A 54 14.26 26.51 4.95
C ASP A 54 12.76 26.67 5.11
N SER A 55 12.30 27.92 5.18
CA SER A 55 10.88 28.24 5.35
C SER A 55 10.56 29.53 4.60
N LEU A 56 9.45 29.51 3.86
CA LEU A 56 8.93 30.67 3.13
C LEU A 56 7.48 30.88 3.56
N ARG A 57 7.17 32.08 4.03
CA ARG A 57 5.80 32.45 4.39
C ARG A 57 5.18 33.23 3.26
N THR A 58 3.96 32.84 2.89
CA THR A 58 3.17 33.58 1.92
C THR A 58 1.78 33.85 2.49
N GLU A 59 1.06 34.72 1.81
CA GLU A 59 -0.34 35.02 2.13
C GLU A 59 -1.23 33.77 2.11
N PHE A 60 -0.89 32.76 1.30
CA PHE A 60 -1.70 31.56 1.09
C PHE A 60 -1.21 30.34 1.86
N GLY A 61 -0.05 30.42 2.48
CA GLY A 61 0.50 29.30 3.24
C GLY A 61 1.99 29.39 3.45
N THR A 62 2.54 28.44 4.16
CA THR A 62 3.96 28.38 4.47
C THR A 62 4.60 27.19 3.77
N VAL A 63 5.73 27.41 3.11
CA VAL A 63 6.54 26.38 2.48
C VAL A 63 7.69 26.05 3.42
N SER A 64 7.88 24.74 3.72
CA SER A 64 9.00 24.27 4.55
C SER A 64 9.81 23.27 3.77
N ARG A 65 11.14 23.51 3.69
CA ARG A 65 12.06 22.56 3.09
C ARG A 65 12.47 21.54 4.14
N LYS A 66 12.23 20.27 3.85
CA LYS A 66 12.58 19.18 4.77
C LYS A 66 13.40 18.12 4.03
N LEU A 67 14.29 17.47 4.76
CA LEU A 67 15.05 16.34 4.23
C LEU A 67 14.26 15.06 4.50
N ALA A 68 13.70 14.48 3.45
CA ALA A 68 13.00 13.20 3.54
C ALA A 68 14.01 12.06 3.42
N LYS A 69 13.94 11.11 4.33
CA LYS A 69 14.80 9.94 4.32
C LYS A 69 13.94 8.69 4.14
N ARG A 70 14.47 7.75 3.38
CA ARG A 70 13.82 6.47 3.17
C ARG A 70 14.83 5.36 3.47
N TYR A 71 14.39 4.36 4.22
CA TYR A 71 15.22 3.24 4.60
C TYR A 71 14.76 1.99 3.87
N TRP A 72 15.67 1.29 3.22
CA TRP A 72 15.37 0.09 2.47
C TRP A 72 16.62 -0.79 2.37
N THR A 73 16.46 -2.03 1.93
CA THR A 73 17.59 -2.93 1.73
C THR A 73 17.47 -3.69 0.40
N ASN A 74 18.60 -3.95 -0.21
CA ASN A 74 18.70 -4.85 -1.37
C ASN A 74 19.34 -6.19 -0.97
N ASP A 75 19.61 -6.38 0.32
CA ASP A 75 20.21 -7.61 0.85
C ASP A 75 19.47 -8.01 2.14
N TRP A 76 18.35 -8.67 1.95
CA TRP A 76 17.51 -9.11 3.07
C TRP A 76 18.19 -10.12 3.96
N HIS A 77 19.07 -10.98 3.40
CA HIS A 77 19.77 -11.97 4.19
C HIS A 77 20.66 -11.31 5.26
N SER A 78 21.51 -10.40 4.83
CA SER A 78 22.38 -9.67 5.75
C SER A 78 21.59 -8.84 6.75
N PHE A 79 20.49 -8.22 6.29
CA PHE A 79 19.64 -7.42 7.16
C PHE A 79 18.98 -8.28 8.25
N HIS A 80 18.47 -9.46 7.89
CA HIS A 80 17.88 -10.40 8.85
C HIS A 80 18.92 -10.89 9.86
N GLU A 81 20.13 -11.18 9.42
CA GLU A 81 21.21 -11.60 10.33
C GLU A 81 21.53 -10.51 11.35
N PHE A 82 21.57 -9.25 10.90
CA PHE A 82 21.75 -8.10 11.79
C PHE A 82 20.64 -8.02 12.84
N LEU A 83 19.38 -8.17 12.43
CA LEU A 83 18.24 -8.12 13.34
C LEU A 83 18.30 -9.21 14.40
N LYS A 84 18.74 -10.42 14.01
CA LYS A 84 18.90 -11.53 14.94
C LYS A 84 20.01 -11.28 15.94
N GLU A 85 21.15 -10.80 15.47
CA GLU A 85 22.32 -10.51 16.33
C GLU A 85 22.03 -9.41 17.34
N GLN A 86 21.32 -8.35 16.92
CA GLN A 86 21.01 -7.21 17.77
C GLN A 86 19.72 -7.37 18.56
N GLY A 87 18.90 -8.37 18.23
CA GLY A 87 17.61 -8.57 18.88
C GLY A 87 16.64 -7.41 18.65
N THR A 88 16.69 -6.81 17.46
CA THR A 88 15.93 -5.59 17.12
C THR A 88 14.86 -5.84 16.06
N LEU A 89 13.99 -6.83 16.28
CA LEU A 89 12.92 -7.15 15.34
C LEU A 89 11.95 -5.97 15.12
N GLU A 90 11.91 -5.04 16.06
CA GLU A 90 11.07 -3.85 15.97
C GLU A 90 11.46 -2.91 14.81
N LEU A 91 12.60 -3.14 14.16
CA LEU A 91 12.97 -2.39 12.97
C LEU A 91 12.15 -2.81 11.74
N LEU A 92 11.43 -3.92 11.86
CA LEU A 92 10.51 -4.39 10.83
C LEU A 92 9.08 -4.04 11.23
N GLU A 93 8.22 -3.86 10.23
CA GLU A 93 6.80 -3.66 10.50
C GLU A 93 6.15 -4.94 11.03
N LYS A 94 5.17 -4.80 11.90
CA LYS A 94 4.41 -5.92 12.47
C LYS A 94 3.35 -6.38 11.48
N ARG A 95 3.74 -7.21 10.53
CA ARG A 95 2.84 -7.74 9.53
C ARG A 95 3.15 -9.21 9.30
N ILE A 96 2.12 -10.05 9.39
CA ILE A 96 2.24 -11.48 9.12
C ILE A 96 2.06 -11.71 7.62
N SER A 97 3.00 -12.46 7.02
CA SER A 97 2.83 -12.92 5.64
C SER A 97 1.74 -13.99 5.61
N GLN A 98 0.61 -13.69 5.00
CA GLN A 98 -0.52 -14.63 4.95
C GLN A 98 -0.16 -15.91 4.21
N THR A 99 0.52 -15.79 3.08
CA THR A 99 0.92 -16.94 2.27
C THR A 99 1.93 -17.82 3.01
N ASN A 100 2.97 -17.22 3.58
CA ASN A 100 4.00 -17.98 4.29
C ASN A 100 3.45 -18.63 5.56
N MET A 101 2.56 -17.92 6.26
CA MET A 101 1.93 -18.48 7.47
C MET A 101 1.05 -19.66 7.11
N SER A 102 0.26 -19.56 6.05
CA SER A 102 -0.59 -20.64 5.58
C SER A 102 0.23 -21.88 5.25
N THR A 103 1.33 -21.71 4.51
CA THR A 103 2.23 -22.80 4.16
C THR A 103 2.86 -23.43 5.39
N PHE A 104 3.33 -22.61 6.33
CA PHE A 104 3.93 -23.09 7.58
C PHE A 104 2.96 -23.97 8.38
N LEU A 105 1.72 -23.53 8.53
CA LEU A 105 0.71 -24.26 9.28
C LEU A 105 0.32 -25.57 8.59
N GLU A 106 0.31 -25.61 7.25
CA GLU A 106 0.05 -26.85 6.51
C GLU A 106 1.19 -27.85 6.69
N GLU A 107 2.42 -27.39 6.67
CA GLU A 107 3.61 -28.24 6.84
C GLU A 107 3.85 -28.66 8.30
N ASN A 108 3.36 -27.86 9.24
CA ASN A 108 3.56 -28.09 10.68
C ASN A 108 2.24 -27.97 11.44
N PRO A 109 1.30 -28.91 11.21
CA PRO A 109 -0.04 -28.81 11.81
C PRO A 109 -0.06 -28.85 13.34
N ASP A 110 1.00 -29.36 13.96
CA ASP A 110 1.12 -29.46 15.42
C ASP A 110 1.79 -28.24 16.05
N LEU A 111 2.29 -27.32 15.22
CA LEU A 111 2.99 -26.12 15.69
C LEU A 111 2.13 -24.88 15.47
N LEU A 112 1.42 -24.46 16.51
CA LEU A 112 0.65 -23.21 16.45
C LEU A 112 1.44 -22.11 17.11
N PRO A 113 1.88 -21.07 16.36
CA PRO A 113 2.65 -19.98 16.97
C PRO A 113 1.88 -19.30 18.09
N PRO A 114 2.49 -19.10 19.26
CA PRO A 114 1.83 -18.38 20.35
C PRO A 114 1.43 -16.98 19.92
N GLY A 115 0.24 -16.56 20.28
CA GLY A 115 -0.27 -15.23 19.93
C GLY A 115 -0.92 -15.14 18.56
N LEU A 116 -0.85 -16.20 17.76
CA LEU A 116 -1.50 -16.22 16.46
C LEU A 116 -3.02 -16.33 16.61
N GLN A 117 -3.75 -15.50 15.90
CA GLN A 117 -5.20 -15.59 15.77
C GLN A 117 -5.54 -15.97 14.35
N VAL A 118 -6.46 -16.94 14.18
CA VAL A 118 -6.87 -17.40 12.85
C VAL A 118 -8.37 -17.19 12.70
N ASP A 119 -8.75 -16.56 11.60
CA ASP A 119 -10.15 -16.32 11.28
C ASP A 119 -10.43 -16.91 9.90
N SER A 120 -11.56 -17.55 9.73
CA SER A 120 -11.92 -18.23 8.47
C SER A 120 -13.34 -17.90 8.08
N LYS A 121 -13.56 -17.64 6.80
CA LYS A 121 -14.92 -17.44 6.28
C LYS A 121 -15.00 -17.91 4.84
N TYR A 122 -16.16 -18.36 4.45
CA TYR A 122 -16.42 -18.68 3.05
C TYR A 122 -16.67 -17.40 2.27
N THR A 123 -16.12 -17.34 1.09
CA THR A 123 -16.29 -16.19 0.17
C THR A 123 -16.69 -16.72 -1.20
N VAL A 124 -17.20 -15.85 -2.03
CA VAL A 124 -17.53 -16.22 -3.41
C VAL A 124 -16.66 -15.43 -4.37
N THR A 125 -16.31 -16.05 -5.47
CA THR A 125 -15.58 -15.44 -6.56
C THR A 125 -16.45 -15.47 -7.80
N VAL A 126 -16.61 -14.35 -8.48
CA VAL A 126 -17.38 -14.27 -9.70
C VAL A 126 -16.41 -14.04 -10.87
N ARG A 127 -16.42 -14.93 -11.83
CA ARG A 127 -15.64 -14.80 -13.07
C ARG A 127 -16.56 -14.48 -14.23
N ARG A 128 -16.11 -13.55 -15.06
CA ARG A 128 -16.79 -13.28 -16.32
C ARG A 128 -16.64 -14.47 -17.25
N LYS A 129 -17.71 -14.81 -17.96
CA LYS A 129 -17.71 -15.92 -18.90
C LYS A 129 -16.79 -15.68 -20.10
#